data_76cdd91c2d3d16efb1ab2f96109168c9
#
_entry.id   76cdd91c2d3d16efb1ab2f96109168c9
#
_cell.length_a   1.000
_cell.length_b   1.000
_cell.length_c   1.000
_cell.angle_alpha   90.00
_cell.angle_beta   90.00
_cell.angle_gamma   90.00
#
_symmetry.space_group_name_H-M   'P 1'
#
loop_
_entity.id
_entity.type
_entity.pdbx_description
1 polymer ?
#
loop_
_entity_poly.entity_id
_entity_poly.type
_entity_poly.pdbx_seq_one_letter_code
_entity_poly.pdbx_strand_id
1 'polypeptide(L)'
;MIDITKISGIGPFIKETKQLNDFNSRDLFKIESNNKAFLVVNKNTIELRTDNKLGKLLINKYESVMESRYFGCGGLEIVSSADQLEPAELEDLIRLSYNLTKNL
;
A
#
# COMPACT_ATOMS: atom_id res chain seq x y z
N MET A 1 4.05 -1.28 -13.09
CA MET A 1 4.08 -1.76 -11.70
C MET A 1 5.20 -1.06 -10.93
N ILE A 2 4.97 -0.72 -9.69
CA ILE A 2 5.95 -0.02 -8.86
C ILE A 2 7.02 -1.00 -8.38
N ASP A 3 8.26 -0.59 -8.53
CA ASP A 3 9.40 -1.31 -7.96
C ASP A 3 9.75 -0.68 -6.60
N ILE A 4 9.39 -1.37 -5.53
CA ILE A 4 9.60 -0.92 -4.15
C ILE A 4 11.07 -0.64 -3.87
N THR A 5 11.98 -1.40 -4.49
CA THR A 5 13.41 -1.25 -4.25
C THR A 5 13.96 0.09 -4.76
N LYS A 6 13.24 0.75 -5.66
CA LYS A 6 13.64 2.04 -6.24
C LYS A 6 13.05 3.24 -5.53
N ILE A 7 12.18 3.03 -4.53
CA ILE A 7 11.58 4.12 -3.77
C ILE A 7 12.55 4.56 -2.68
N SER A 8 12.98 5.82 -2.73
CA SER A 8 13.84 6.38 -1.70
C SER A 8 13.09 6.57 -0.38
N GLY A 9 13.80 6.51 0.74
CA GLY A 9 13.23 6.74 2.06
C GLY A 9 12.55 5.53 2.67
N ILE A 10 12.61 4.37 2.01
CA ILE A 10 12.13 3.10 2.55
C ILE A 10 13.32 2.32 3.09
N GLY A 11 13.26 1.96 4.37
CA GLY A 11 14.31 1.15 5.00
C GLY A 11 14.14 -0.34 4.73
N PRO A 12 14.83 -1.20 5.49
CA PRO A 12 14.78 -2.64 5.28
C PRO A 12 13.37 -3.21 5.38
N PHE A 13 13.01 -4.05 4.44
CA PHE A 13 11.70 -4.70 4.43
C PHE A 13 11.82 -6.17 4.02
N ILE A 14 10.78 -6.94 4.35
CA ILE A 14 10.65 -8.36 4.02
C ILE A 14 9.41 -8.52 3.13
N LYS A 15 9.55 -9.30 2.08
CA LYS A 15 8.41 -9.66 1.21
C LYS A 15 7.93 -11.06 1.57
N GLU A 16 6.63 -11.17 1.82
CA GLU A 16 5.98 -12.46 2.08
C GLU A 16 4.83 -12.65 1.08
N THR A 17 4.85 -13.74 0.33
CA THR A 17 3.78 -14.05 -0.61
C THR A 17 2.81 -15.04 0.03
N LYS A 18 1.53 -14.69 0.05
CA LYS A 18 0.47 -15.54 0.57
C LYS A 18 -0.42 -16.04 -0.55
N GLN A 19 -0.58 -17.35 -0.65
CA GLN A 19 -1.51 -17.97 -1.59
C GLN A 19 -2.94 -17.85 -1.03
N LEU A 20 -3.84 -17.26 -1.83
CA LEU A 20 -5.24 -17.09 -1.44
C LEU A 20 -6.11 -18.24 -1.95
N ASN A 21 -5.83 -18.70 -3.18
CA ASN A 21 -6.47 -19.84 -3.80
C ASN A 21 -5.57 -20.35 -4.94
N ASP A 22 -6.03 -21.28 -5.74
CA ASP A 22 -5.22 -21.88 -6.82
C ASP A 22 -4.74 -20.88 -7.88
N PHE A 23 -5.41 -19.72 -8.00
CA PHE A 23 -5.15 -18.76 -9.05
C PHE A 23 -4.68 -17.38 -8.55
N ASN A 24 -4.84 -17.10 -7.27
CA ASN A 24 -4.56 -15.78 -6.70
C ASN A 24 -3.62 -15.84 -5.52
N SER A 25 -2.69 -14.90 -5.49
CA SER A 25 -1.81 -14.68 -4.35
C SER A 25 -1.74 -13.18 -4.07
N ARG A 26 -1.21 -12.82 -2.90
CA ARG A 26 -0.90 -11.43 -2.55
C ARG A 26 0.51 -11.36 -1.99
N ASP A 27 1.16 -10.23 -2.21
CA ASP A 27 2.46 -9.95 -1.63
C ASP A 27 2.30 -8.97 -0.48
N LEU A 28 2.86 -9.33 0.67
CA LEU A 28 2.91 -8.47 1.84
C LEU A 28 4.33 -7.94 1.97
N PHE A 29 4.47 -6.62 2.02
CA PHE A 29 5.75 -5.97 2.29
C PHE A 29 5.72 -5.50 3.74
N LYS A 30 6.59 -6.08 4.56
CA LYS A 30 6.64 -5.87 6.01
C LYS A 30 7.92 -5.17 6.40
N ILE A 31 7.84 -4.32 7.41
CA ILE A 31 9.03 -3.70 7.99
C ILE A 31 9.82 -4.78 8.73
N GLU A 32 11.11 -4.87 8.45
CA GLU A 32 11.98 -5.90 9.03
C GLU A 32 11.99 -5.84 10.56
N SER A 33 12.06 -4.64 11.13
CA SER A 33 12.23 -4.47 12.59
C SER A 33 10.99 -4.84 13.41
N ASN A 34 9.77 -4.65 12.89
CA ASN A 34 8.55 -4.92 13.66
C ASN A 34 7.62 -5.95 13.01
N ASN A 35 7.97 -6.44 11.83
CA ASN A 35 7.22 -7.47 11.10
C ASN A 35 5.76 -7.06 10.76
N LYS A 36 5.50 -5.75 10.64
CA LYS A 36 4.17 -5.23 10.29
C LYS A 36 4.13 -4.80 8.83
N ALA A 37 3.02 -5.14 8.15
CA ALA A 37 2.86 -4.81 6.74
C ALA A 37 2.65 -3.30 6.54
N PHE A 38 3.30 -2.73 5.53
CA PHE A 38 3.09 -1.35 5.10
C PHE A 38 2.55 -1.27 3.67
N LEU A 39 2.64 -2.35 2.92
CA LEU A 39 2.13 -2.42 1.56
C LEU A 39 1.65 -3.83 1.27
N VAL A 40 0.47 -3.93 0.67
CA VAL A 40 -0.09 -5.20 0.18
C VAL A 40 -0.30 -5.05 -1.32
N VAL A 41 0.24 -5.96 -2.10
CA VAL A 41 0.07 -5.97 -3.56
C VAL A 41 -0.81 -7.15 -3.94
N ASN A 42 -2.01 -6.85 -4.42
CA ASN A 42 -2.97 -7.82 -4.93
C ASN A 42 -2.87 -7.88 -6.46
N LYS A 43 -3.63 -8.75 -7.08
CA LYS A 43 -3.64 -8.88 -8.54
C LYS A 43 -3.99 -7.56 -9.25
N ASN A 44 -5.01 -6.86 -8.78
CA ASN A 44 -5.55 -5.66 -9.44
C ASN A 44 -5.47 -4.39 -8.59
N THR A 45 -5.09 -4.50 -7.32
CA THR A 45 -5.05 -3.38 -6.41
C THR A 45 -3.79 -3.41 -5.55
N ILE A 46 -3.45 -2.27 -4.98
CA ILE A 46 -2.48 -2.18 -3.89
C ILE A 46 -3.18 -1.59 -2.67
N GLU A 47 -2.72 -1.97 -1.48
CA GLU A 47 -3.27 -1.46 -0.22
C GLU A 47 -2.13 -0.93 0.63
N LEU A 48 -2.37 0.18 1.32
CA LEU A 48 -1.37 0.83 2.16
C LEU A 48 -2.04 1.58 3.31
N ARG A 49 -1.24 1.92 4.33
CA ARG A 49 -1.73 2.71 5.47
C ARG A 49 -1.66 4.19 5.13
N THR A 50 -2.60 4.94 5.70
CA THR A 50 -2.62 6.40 5.58
C THR A 50 -3.22 7.01 6.84
N ASP A 51 -3.12 8.33 6.98
CA ASP A 51 -3.90 9.01 8.02
C ASP A 51 -5.34 9.23 7.53
N ASN A 52 -6.26 9.43 8.49
CA ASN A 52 -7.68 9.52 8.17
C ASN A 52 -8.04 10.72 7.30
N LYS A 53 -7.38 11.85 7.48
CA LYS A 53 -7.63 13.07 6.71
C LYS A 53 -7.26 12.89 5.24
N LEU A 54 -6.05 12.45 5.00
CA LEU A 54 -5.55 12.20 3.64
C LEU A 54 -6.34 11.09 2.96
N GLY A 55 -6.65 10.03 3.69
CA GLY A 55 -7.43 8.92 3.16
C GLY A 55 -8.79 9.35 2.66
N LYS A 56 -9.53 10.11 3.46
CA LYS A 56 -10.85 10.63 3.06
C LYS A 56 -10.76 11.55 1.85
N LEU A 57 -9.74 12.40 1.81
CA LEU A 57 -9.51 13.31 0.68
C LEU A 57 -9.31 12.53 -0.61
N LEU A 58 -8.48 11.50 -0.59
CA LEU A 58 -8.16 10.70 -1.77
C LEU A 58 -9.33 9.84 -2.22
N ILE A 59 -10.09 9.26 -1.29
CA ILE A 59 -11.31 8.50 -1.60
C ILE A 59 -12.33 9.39 -2.32
N ASN A 60 -12.46 10.64 -1.87
CA ASN A 60 -13.40 11.59 -2.49
C ASN A 60 -12.90 12.12 -3.84
N LYS A 61 -11.59 12.18 -4.03
CA LYS A 61 -10.99 12.74 -5.23
C LYS A 61 -10.90 11.73 -6.39
N TYR A 62 -10.63 10.47 -6.09
CA TYR A 62 -10.39 9.44 -7.11
C TYR A 62 -11.34 8.26 -6.96
N GLU A 63 -12.01 7.89 -8.05
CA GLU A 63 -12.89 6.72 -8.06
C GLU A 63 -12.16 5.40 -7.84
N SER A 64 -10.87 5.36 -8.23
CA SER A 64 -10.04 4.17 -8.09
C SER A 64 -9.49 3.96 -6.69
N VAL A 65 -9.79 4.87 -5.75
CA VAL A 65 -9.30 4.81 -4.37
C VAL A 65 -10.47 4.52 -3.44
N MET A 66 -10.32 3.51 -2.61
CA MET A 66 -11.33 3.08 -1.65
C MET A 66 -10.69 2.73 -0.31
N GLU A 67 -11.50 2.47 0.71
CA GLU A 67 -11.01 2.02 1.99
C GLU A 67 -10.36 0.64 1.86
N SER A 68 -9.23 0.44 2.51
CA SER A 68 -8.48 -0.82 2.46
C SER A 68 -9.26 -1.94 3.16
N ARG A 69 -9.38 -3.08 2.49
CA ARG A 69 -9.93 -4.30 3.10
C ARG A 69 -8.95 -4.91 4.09
N TYR A 70 -7.68 -4.80 3.83
CA TYR A 70 -6.62 -5.35 4.69
C TYR A 70 -6.38 -4.51 5.93
N PHE A 71 -6.22 -3.18 5.75
CA PHE A 71 -5.87 -2.27 6.85
C PHE A 71 -7.09 -1.63 7.53
N GLY A 72 -8.25 -1.69 6.89
CA GLY A 72 -9.47 -1.08 7.44
C GLY A 72 -9.48 0.43 7.35
N CYS A 73 -10.05 1.10 8.35
CA CYS A 73 -10.25 2.55 8.33
C CYS A 73 -8.97 3.37 8.33
N GLY A 74 -7.84 2.83 8.57
CA GLY A 74 -6.55 3.55 8.51
C GLY A 74 -5.80 3.30 7.21
N GLY A 75 -6.47 2.82 6.17
CA GLY A 75 -5.79 2.45 4.94
C GLY A 75 -6.56 2.74 3.67
N LEU A 76 -5.85 2.63 2.56
CA LEU A 76 -6.39 2.81 1.22
C LEU A 76 -6.14 1.58 0.37
N GLU A 77 -7.08 1.31 -0.52
CA GLU A 77 -6.93 0.33 -1.60
C GLU A 77 -7.07 1.06 -2.91
N ILE A 78 -6.07 0.91 -3.80
CA ILE A 78 -5.98 1.66 -5.05
C ILE A 78 -5.95 0.68 -6.21
N VAL A 79 -6.84 0.89 -7.19
CA VAL A 79 -6.87 0.06 -8.41
C VAL A 79 -5.65 0.38 -9.26
N SER A 80 -4.79 -0.61 -9.46
CA SER A 80 -3.49 -0.43 -10.12
C SER A 80 -3.59 0.00 -11.57
N SER A 81 -4.61 -0.47 -12.28
CA SER A 81 -4.79 -0.20 -13.72
C SER A 81 -5.51 1.10 -14.03
N ALA A 82 -6.05 1.79 -13.02
CA ALA A 82 -6.85 3.00 -13.24
C ALA A 82 -6.02 4.21 -13.64
N ASP A 83 -4.75 4.24 -13.28
CA ASP A 83 -3.78 5.26 -13.70
C ASP A 83 -4.17 6.70 -13.32
N GLN A 84 -4.96 6.85 -12.25
CA GLN A 84 -5.42 8.17 -11.80
C GLN A 84 -4.41 8.91 -10.95
N LEU A 85 -3.53 8.18 -10.26
CA LEU A 85 -2.46 8.79 -9.46
C LEU A 85 -1.16 8.81 -10.26
N GLU A 86 -0.45 9.94 -10.17
CA GLU A 86 0.89 10.02 -10.74
C GLU A 86 1.84 9.08 -10.02
N PRO A 87 2.85 8.52 -10.71
CA PRO A 87 3.84 7.65 -10.04
C PRO A 87 4.48 8.29 -8.82
N ALA A 88 4.78 9.58 -8.86
CA ALA A 88 5.36 10.30 -7.73
C ALA A 88 4.42 10.36 -6.53
N GLU A 89 3.12 10.57 -6.76
CA GLU A 89 2.11 10.56 -5.70
C GLU A 89 2.01 9.18 -5.04
N LEU A 90 2.04 8.14 -5.85
CA LEU A 90 1.95 6.77 -5.37
C LEU A 90 3.17 6.39 -4.53
N GLU A 91 4.36 6.80 -4.98
CA GLU A 91 5.60 6.62 -4.21
C GLU A 91 5.53 7.35 -2.87
N ASP A 92 5.01 8.58 -2.86
CA ASP A 92 4.83 9.36 -1.63
C ASP A 92 3.88 8.66 -0.66
N LEU A 93 2.79 8.07 -1.16
CA LEU A 93 1.84 7.33 -0.34
C LEU A 93 2.48 6.07 0.26
N ILE A 94 3.28 5.36 -0.51
CA ILE A 94 3.99 4.16 -0.02
C ILE A 94 5.00 4.57 1.05
N ARG A 95 5.71 5.66 0.84
CA ARG A 95 6.68 6.19 1.81
C ARG A 95 5.99 6.63 3.11
N LEU A 96 4.83 7.28 3.00
CA LEU A 96 4.02 7.64 4.16
C LEU A 96 3.57 6.40 4.92
N SER A 97 3.08 5.39 4.20
CA SER A 97 2.65 4.13 4.81
C SER A 97 3.78 3.45 5.56
N TYR A 98 4.97 3.42 4.98
CA TYR A 98 6.17 2.88 5.62
C TYR A 98 6.44 3.61 6.95
N ASN A 99 6.43 4.93 6.92
CA ASN A 99 6.72 5.74 8.12
C ASN A 99 5.66 5.56 9.21
N LEU A 100 4.38 5.49 8.84
CA LEU A 100 3.30 5.23 9.79
C LEU A 100 3.44 3.84 10.43
N THR A 101 3.75 2.84 9.62
CA THR A 101 3.90 1.46 10.09
C THR A 101 5.13 1.29 10.98
N LYS A 102 6.22 1.99 10.66
CA LYS A 102 7.47 1.96 11.42
C LYS A 102 7.26 2.42 12.88
N ASN A 103 6.32 3.32 13.10
CA ASN A 103 6.04 3.89 14.42
C ASN A 103 4.97 3.13 15.21
N LEU A 104 4.49 2.01 14.70
CA LEU A 104 3.51 1.17 15.40
C LEU A 104 4.13 0.26 16.47
#